data_337cd1543c63dfb69225b00d1b58ebd1
#
_entry.id   337cd1543c63dfb69225b00d1b58ebd1
#
_cell.length_a   1.000
_cell.length_b   1.000
_cell.length_c   1.000
_cell.angle_alpha   90.00
_cell.angle_beta   90.00
_cell.angle_gamma   90.00
#
_symmetry.space_group_name_H-M   'P 1'
#
loop_
_entity.id
_entity.type
_entity.pdbx_description
1 polymer ?
#
loop_
_entity_poly.entity_id
_entity_poly.type
_entity_poly.pdbx_seq_one_letter_code
_entity_poly.pdbx_strand_id
1 'polypeptide(L)'
;MKIYEKSYEKYKEGIKNFDKKGNNRHILDDMRFSLESLLKEILNNKKSLENQISILGKSLEEKNISIEIRNLFTQVIRCYCKYQNENVKHNDKISEFEVKFIIEQTSVFINFIIDTLGNKKSYINGGN
;
A
#
# COMPACT_ATOMS: atom_id res chain seq x y z
N MET A 1 13.62 7.17 15.85
CA MET A 1 12.66 6.06 15.73
C MET A 1 12.06 6.02 14.34
N LYS A 2 12.03 4.86 13.76
CA LYS A 2 11.47 4.69 12.41
C LYS A 2 9.97 4.43 12.49
N ILE A 3 9.20 5.23 11.76
CA ILE A 3 7.75 5.09 11.67
C ILE A 3 7.44 4.15 10.52
N TYR A 4 6.48 3.25 10.72
CA TYR A 4 6.04 2.30 9.69
C TYR A 4 7.18 1.43 9.15
N GLU A 5 8.02 0.97 10.07
CA GLU A 5 9.24 0.23 9.72
C GLU A 5 8.97 -1.02 8.89
N LYS A 6 7.98 -1.82 9.27
CA LYS A 6 7.63 -3.05 8.53
C LYS A 6 7.24 -2.75 7.09
N SER A 7 6.41 -1.74 6.90
CA SER A 7 5.96 -1.31 5.57
C SER A 7 7.16 -0.85 4.74
N TYR A 8 7.97 0.01 5.31
CA TYR A 8 9.14 0.57 4.63
C TYR A 8 10.13 -0.52 4.22
N GLU A 9 10.44 -1.45 5.13
CA GLU A 9 11.39 -2.53 4.84
C GLU A 9 10.90 -3.43 3.71
N LYS A 10 9.61 -3.77 3.69
CA LYS A 10 9.05 -4.61 2.65
C LYS A 10 9.00 -3.91 1.29
N TYR A 11 8.67 -2.63 1.29
CA TYR A 11 8.67 -1.83 0.06
C TYR A 11 10.09 -1.76 -0.52
N LYS A 12 11.06 -1.47 0.33
CA LYS A 12 12.46 -1.39 -0.04
C LYS A 12 12.99 -2.71 -0.58
N GLU A 13 12.61 -3.82 0.05
CA GLU A 13 12.94 -5.17 -0.41
C GLU A 13 12.41 -5.44 -1.82
N GLY A 14 11.16 -5.07 -2.05
CA GLY A 14 10.53 -5.23 -3.37
C GLY A 14 11.26 -4.44 -4.44
N ILE A 15 11.62 -3.18 -4.16
CA ILE A 15 12.38 -2.33 -5.09
C ILE A 15 13.73 -2.98 -5.40
N LYS A 16 14.43 -3.45 -4.38
CA LYS A 16 15.72 -4.09 -4.53
C LYS A 16 15.63 -5.31 -5.43
N ASN A 17 14.61 -6.14 -5.21
CA ASN A 17 14.40 -7.34 -6.01
C ASN A 17 14.03 -7.01 -7.44
N PHE A 18 13.28 -5.95 -7.65
CA PHE A 18 12.93 -5.48 -8.99
C PHE A 18 14.19 -5.07 -9.76
N ASP A 19 15.06 -4.31 -9.12
CA ASP A 19 16.32 -3.86 -9.73
C ASP A 19 17.24 -5.02 -10.10
N LYS A 20 17.19 -6.10 -9.32
CA LYS A 20 17.99 -7.31 -9.56
C LYS A 20 17.31 -8.30 -10.49
N LYS A 21 16.16 -7.94 -11.06
CA LYS A 21 15.33 -8.82 -11.89
C LYS A 21 14.96 -10.10 -11.16
N GLY A 22 14.60 -9.94 -9.88
CA GLY A 22 14.17 -11.05 -9.05
C GLY A 22 12.78 -11.56 -9.43
N ASN A 23 12.27 -12.48 -8.63
CA ASN A 23 10.98 -13.13 -8.87
C ASN A 23 9.83 -12.11 -8.79
N ASN A 24 9.08 -11.95 -9.88
CA ASN A 24 7.98 -10.99 -9.98
C ASN A 24 6.91 -11.22 -8.92
N ARG A 25 6.57 -12.48 -8.65
CA ARG A 25 5.57 -12.82 -7.64
C ARG A 25 5.99 -12.37 -6.25
N HIS A 26 7.25 -12.60 -5.89
CA HIS A 26 7.78 -12.14 -4.60
C HIS A 26 7.76 -10.62 -4.47
N ILE A 27 8.08 -9.92 -5.56
CA ILE A 27 8.03 -8.46 -5.58
C ILE A 27 6.61 -7.96 -5.30
N LEU A 28 5.64 -8.57 -5.98
CA LEU A 28 4.24 -8.20 -5.81
C LEU A 28 3.73 -8.53 -4.40
N ASP A 29 4.17 -9.65 -3.83
CA ASP A 29 3.85 -10.02 -2.46
C ASP A 29 4.42 -9.01 -1.48
N ASP A 30 5.65 -8.54 -1.71
CA ASP A 30 6.28 -7.52 -0.86
C ASP A 30 5.51 -6.19 -0.92
N MET A 31 5.04 -5.81 -2.11
CA MET A 31 4.23 -4.60 -2.27
C MET A 31 2.93 -4.71 -1.49
N ARG A 32 2.23 -5.83 -1.63
CA ARG A 32 0.99 -6.07 -0.90
C ARG A 32 1.23 -6.06 0.61
N PHE A 33 2.27 -6.75 1.06
CA PHE A 33 2.62 -6.81 2.47
C PHE A 33 2.94 -5.43 3.02
N SER A 34 3.67 -4.63 2.25
CA SER A 34 4.02 -3.27 2.64
C SER A 34 2.77 -2.42 2.89
N LEU A 35 1.83 -2.45 1.94
CA LEU A 35 0.60 -1.67 2.05
C LEU A 35 -0.28 -2.16 3.19
N GLU A 36 -0.43 -3.48 3.30
CA GLU A 36 -1.24 -4.08 4.37
C GLU A 36 -0.68 -3.77 5.75
N SER A 37 0.64 -3.86 5.92
CA SER A 37 1.30 -3.55 7.19
C SER A 37 1.10 -2.10 7.59
N LEU A 38 1.18 -1.19 6.62
CA LEU A 38 0.95 0.23 6.87
C LEU A 38 -0.47 0.47 7.38
N LEU A 39 -1.46 -0.11 6.72
CA LEU A 39 -2.86 0.07 7.11
C LEU A 39 -3.15 -0.55 8.48
N LYS A 40 -2.59 -1.72 8.75
CA LYS A 40 -2.74 -2.33 10.08
C LYS A 40 -2.20 -1.42 11.18
N GLU A 41 -1.07 -0.80 10.94
CA GLU A 41 -0.44 0.08 11.92
C GLU A 41 -1.24 1.38 12.09
N ILE A 42 -1.57 2.05 10.99
CA ILE A 42 -2.28 3.33 11.03
C ILE A 42 -3.70 3.19 11.57
N LEU A 43 -4.41 2.14 11.14
CA LEU A 43 -5.80 1.92 11.56
C LEU A 43 -5.90 1.08 12.83
N ASN A 44 -4.76 0.68 13.36
CA ASN A 44 -4.65 -0.04 14.63
C ASN A 44 -5.51 -1.31 14.67
N ASN A 45 -5.32 -2.18 13.68
CA ASN A 45 -6.02 -3.45 13.61
C ASN A 45 -5.14 -4.51 12.96
N LYS A 46 -5.68 -5.72 12.78
CA LYS A 46 -4.98 -6.84 12.16
C LYS A 46 -5.71 -7.37 10.93
N LYS A 47 -6.50 -6.53 10.29
CA LYS A 47 -7.32 -6.94 9.15
C LYS A 47 -6.49 -7.06 7.89
N SER A 48 -6.92 -7.97 7.00
CA SER A 48 -6.31 -8.10 5.68
C SER A 48 -6.58 -6.85 4.83
N LEU A 49 -5.82 -6.69 3.76
CA LEU A 49 -5.95 -5.51 2.89
C LEU A 49 -7.39 -5.32 2.39
N GLU A 50 -8.03 -6.39 1.94
CA GLU A 50 -9.41 -6.33 1.44
C GLU A 50 -10.39 -5.83 2.50
N ASN A 51 -10.15 -6.18 3.74
CA ASN A 51 -11.02 -5.82 4.85
C ASN A 51 -10.73 -4.45 5.43
N GLN A 52 -9.68 -3.78 4.93
CA GLN A 52 -9.35 -2.41 5.33
C GLN A 52 -10.09 -1.37 4.50
N ILE A 53 -10.60 -1.73 3.32
CA ILE A 53 -11.11 -0.75 2.35
C ILE A 53 -12.24 0.11 2.93
N SER A 54 -13.23 -0.51 3.58
CA SER A 54 -14.35 0.26 4.16
C SER A 54 -13.91 1.14 5.32
N ILE A 55 -13.00 0.64 6.15
CA ILE A 55 -12.47 1.40 7.29
C ILE A 55 -11.65 2.58 6.78
N LEU A 56 -10.85 2.36 5.74
CA LEU A 56 -10.06 3.41 5.11
C LEU A 56 -10.93 4.53 4.56
N GLY A 57 -12.02 4.18 3.85
CA GLY A 57 -12.95 5.16 3.32
C GLY A 57 -13.54 6.04 4.41
N LYS A 58 -13.95 5.43 5.51
CA LYS A 58 -14.51 6.16 6.65
C LYS A 58 -13.46 7.06 7.31
N SER A 59 -12.25 6.55 7.47
CA SER A 59 -11.15 7.33 8.07
C SER A 59 -10.81 8.55 7.23
N LEU A 60 -10.83 8.41 5.91
CA LEU A 60 -10.61 9.53 5.00
C LEU A 60 -11.73 10.56 5.07
N GLU A 61 -12.97 10.09 5.25
CA GLU A 61 -14.12 10.98 5.46
C GLU A 61 -13.91 11.86 6.69
N GLU A 62 -13.41 11.27 7.76
CA GLU A 62 -13.14 11.99 9.01
C GLU A 62 -12.05 13.04 8.83
N LYS A 63 -11.21 12.91 7.81
CA LYS A 63 -10.18 13.89 7.47
C LYS A 63 -10.66 14.90 6.42
N ASN A 64 -11.94 14.93 6.15
CA ASN A 64 -12.57 15.86 5.21
C ASN A 64 -12.09 15.68 3.77
N ILE A 65 -11.67 14.46 3.41
CA ILE A 65 -11.37 14.14 2.02
C ILE A 65 -12.68 14.03 1.26
N SER A 66 -12.77 14.67 0.10
CA SER A 66 -14.01 14.70 -0.69
C SER A 66 -14.46 13.29 -1.08
N ILE A 67 -15.77 13.13 -1.26
CA ILE A 67 -16.34 11.83 -1.60
C ILE A 67 -15.79 11.31 -2.94
N GLU A 68 -15.53 12.21 -3.88
CA GLU A 68 -14.97 11.83 -5.18
C GLU A 68 -13.59 11.20 -5.04
N ILE A 69 -12.73 11.81 -4.23
CA ILE A 69 -11.38 11.29 -4.00
C ILE A 69 -11.44 9.99 -3.19
N ARG A 70 -12.31 9.93 -2.17
CA ARG A 70 -12.47 8.70 -1.39
C ARG A 70 -12.91 7.53 -2.27
N ASN A 71 -13.88 7.77 -3.15
CA ASN A 71 -14.38 6.74 -4.05
C ASN A 71 -13.30 6.30 -5.05
N LEU A 72 -12.59 7.26 -5.62
CA LEU A 72 -11.50 6.95 -6.54
C LEU A 72 -10.45 6.09 -5.86
N PHE A 73 -10.01 6.51 -4.68
CA PHE A 73 -8.96 5.82 -3.94
C PHE A 73 -9.36 4.39 -3.55
N THR A 74 -10.56 4.23 -2.98
CA THR A 74 -11.04 2.91 -2.57
C THR A 74 -11.26 1.98 -3.77
N GLN A 75 -11.73 2.52 -4.90
CA GLN A 75 -11.89 1.73 -6.12
C GLN A 75 -10.56 1.26 -6.67
N VAL A 76 -9.56 2.12 -6.68
CA VAL A 76 -8.23 1.75 -7.18
C VAL A 76 -7.62 0.67 -6.27
N ILE A 77 -7.76 0.79 -4.96
CA ILE A 77 -7.29 -0.25 -4.04
C ILE A 77 -8.03 -1.57 -4.27
N ARG A 78 -9.33 -1.51 -4.53
CA ARG A 78 -10.13 -2.71 -4.83
C ARG A 78 -9.60 -3.42 -6.06
N CYS A 79 -9.31 -2.66 -7.11
CA CYS A 79 -8.73 -3.22 -8.34
C CYS A 79 -7.33 -3.79 -8.09
N TYR A 80 -6.55 -3.12 -7.27
CA TYR A 80 -5.23 -3.59 -6.86
C TYR A 80 -5.33 -4.96 -6.18
N CYS A 81 -6.24 -5.10 -5.22
CA CYS A 81 -6.45 -6.37 -4.52
C CYS A 81 -6.91 -7.48 -5.47
N LYS A 82 -7.81 -7.13 -6.40
CA LYS A 82 -8.31 -8.07 -7.38
C LYS A 82 -7.18 -8.57 -8.29
N TYR A 83 -6.34 -7.66 -8.74
CA TYR A 83 -5.17 -8.02 -9.55
C TYR A 83 -4.26 -8.99 -8.79
N GLN A 84 -3.95 -8.67 -7.54
CA GLN A 84 -3.10 -9.51 -6.71
C GLN A 84 -3.70 -10.91 -6.51
N ASN A 85 -5.01 -10.98 -6.26
CA ASN A 85 -5.66 -12.26 -5.99
C ASN A 85 -5.85 -13.11 -7.24
N GLU A 86 -6.17 -12.51 -8.38
CA GLU A 86 -6.51 -13.26 -9.58
C GLU A 86 -5.31 -13.51 -10.49
N ASN A 87 -4.43 -12.53 -10.64
CA ASN A 87 -3.33 -12.64 -11.59
C ASN A 87 -2.04 -13.12 -10.96
N VAL A 88 -1.71 -12.65 -9.77
CA VAL A 88 -0.46 -13.04 -9.11
C VAL A 88 -0.49 -14.49 -8.67
N LYS A 89 -1.65 -14.95 -8.16
CA LYS A 89 -1.79 -16.33 -7.66
C LYS A 89 -1.94 -17.36 -8.76
N HIS A 90 -2.48 -16.98 -9.91
CA HIS A 90 -2.88 -17.93 -10.96
C HIS A 90 -2.18 -17.76 -12.29
N ASN A 91 -1.29 -16.78 -12.41
CA ASN A 91 -0.59 -16.51 -13.65
C ASN A 91 0.90 -16.53 -13.43
N ASP A 92 1.58 -17.47 -14.06
CA ASP A 92 3.04 -17.60 -13.96
C ASP A 92 3.78 -16.60 -14.82
N LYS A 93 3.09 -15.98 -15.78
CA LYS A 93 3.71 -15.00 -16.69
C LYS A 93 3.25 -13.60 -16.35
N ILE A 94 3.88 -13.02 -15.35
CA ILE A 94 3.58 -11.65 -14.93
C ILE A 94 4.52 -10.71 -15.67
N SER A 95 3.93 -9.73 -16.37
CA SER A 95 4.67 -8.74 -17.13
C SER A 95 5.49 -7.82 -16.23
N GLU A 96 6.72 -7.54 -16.63
CA GLU A 96 7.58 -6.59 -15.95
C GLU A 96 6.95 -5.19 -15.91
N PHE A 97 6.21 -4.83 -16.97
CA PHE A 97 5.49 -3.55 -17.02
C PHE A 97 4.43 -3.47 -15.92
N GLU A 98 3.72 -4.56 -15.69
CA GLU A 98 2.68 -4.61 -14.65
C GLU A 98 3.30 -4.56 -13.26
N VAL A 99 4.43 -5.25 -13.06
CA VAL A 99 5.14 -5.20 -11.78
C VAL A 99 5.57 -3.77 -11.47
N LYS A 100 6.15 -3.08 -12.45
CA LYS A 100 6.58 -1.68 -12.27
C LYS A 100 5.38 -0.79 -11.93
N PHE A 101 4.27 -0.97 -12.64
CA PHE A 101 3.05 -0.20 -12.38
C PHE A 101 2.55 -0.40 -10.94
N ILE A 102 2.55 -1.65 -10.47
CA ILE A 102 2.10 -1.97 -9.10
C ILE A 102 3.04 -1.34 -8.06
N ILE A 103 4.35 -1.37 -8.30
CA ILE A 103 5.33 -0.71 -7.42
C ILE A 103 5.00 0.79 -7.33
N GLU A 104 4.76 1.43 -8.46
CA GLU A 104 4.44 2.85 -8.51
C GLU A 104 3.12 3.16 -7.82
N GLN A 105 2.10 2.33 -8.04
CA GLN A 105 0.81 2.50 -7.36
C GLN A 105 0.94 2.32 -5.86
N THR A 106 1.73 1.35 -5.42
CA THR A 106 1.96 1.13 -4.00
C THR A 106 2.60 2.35 -3.35
N SER A 107 3.56 2.97 -4.04
CA SER A 107 4.19 4.20 -3.57
C SER A 107 3.17 5.33 -3.40
N VAL A 108 2.29 5.52 -4.38
CA VAL A 108 1.23 6.54 -4.32
C VAL A 108 0.29 6.27 -3.14
N PHE A 109 -0.12 5.01 -2.95
CA PHE A 109 -0.99 4.63 -1.84
C PHE A 109 -0.35 4.94 -0.49
N ILE A 110 0.89 4.51 -0.32
CA ILE A 110 1.63 4.72 0.93
C ILE A 110 1.72 6.21 1.23
N ASN A 111 2.12 7.01 0.26
CA ASN A 111 2.27 8.46 0.46
C ASN A 111 0.95 9.12 0.82
N PHE A 112 -0.12 8.79 0.13
CA PHE A 112 -1.43 9.37 0.40
C PHE A 112 -1.96 8.98 1.79
N ILE A 113 -1.81 7.70 2.15
CA ILE A 113 -2.25 7.19 3.45
C ILE A 113 -1.47 7.87 4.58
N ILE A 114 -0.17 7.98 4.44
CA ILE A 114 0.67 8.64 5.45
C ILE A 114 0.34 10.12 5.55
N ASP A 115 0.18 10.80 4.42
CA ASP A 115 -0.13 12.24 4.41
C ASP A 115 -1.47 12.54 5.07
N THR A 116 -2.46 11.68 4.87
CA THR A 116 -3.82 11.92 5.38
C THR A 116 -4.06 11.35 6.76
N LEU A 117 -3.61 10.12 7.00
CA LEU A 117 -3.94 9.37 8.21
C LEU A 117 -2.73 9.10 9.10
N GLY A 118 -1.53 9.40 8.66
CA GLY A 118 -0.32 9.15 9.42
C GLY A 118 -0.24 10.03 10.67
N ASN A 119 0.60 9.63 11.61
CA ASN A 119 0.84 10.37 12.83
C ASN A 119 1.71 11.59 12.54
N LYS A 120 1.05 12.71 12.21
CA LYS A 120 1.75 13.96 11.86
C LYS A 120 2.61 14.50 13.00
N LYS A 121 2.22 14.22 14.23
CA LYS A 121 3.01 14.64 15.39
C LYS A 121 4.38 13.98 15.39
N SER A 122 4.43 12.69 15.07
CA SER A 122 5.70 11.97 14.96
C SER A 122 6.54 12.48 13.80
N TYR A 123 5.89 12.83 12.70
CA TYR A 123 6.57 13.43 11.56
C TYR A 123 7.21 14.76 11.90
N ILE A 124 6.41 15.64 12.49
CA ILE A 124 6.88 16.98 12.87
C ILE A 124 8.08 16.87 13.81
N ASN A 125 7.98 15.99 14.80
CA ASN A 125 9.07 15.77 15.75
C ASN A 125 10.30 15.18 15.06
N GLY A 126 10.11 14.31 14.11
CA GLY A 126 11.21 13.73 13.34
C GLY A 126 11.79 14.70 12.31
N GLY A 127 10.98 15.63 11.83
CA GLY A 127 11.40 16.63 10.85
C GLY A 127 12.06 17.85 11.46
N ASN A 128 11.86 18.02 12.72
CA ASN A 128 12.46 19.13 13.44
C ASN A 128 13.79 18.75 14.06
#